data_c70cae27a7996570937c62cb5e8e018a
#
_entry.id   c70cae27a7996570937c62cb5e8e018a
#
_cell.length_a   1.000
_cell.length_b   1.000
_cell.length_c   1.000
_cell.angle_alpha   90.00
_cell.angle_beta   90.00
_cell.angle_gamma   90.00
#
_symmetry.space_group_name_H-M   'P 1'
#
loop_
_entity.id
_entity.type
_entity.pdbx_description
1 polymer ?
#
loop_
_entity_poly.entity_id
_entity_poly.type
_entity_poly.pdbx_seq_one_letter_code
_entity_poly.pdbx_strand_id
1 'polypeptide(L)'
;MSTGTPSETAKAQASASANAPSFESIGIKNKDIVQKSGVSLSDQQKVLVGSVLDLFEGNPTLKHLSLWSKTATFQDNITIAEGYDKFAAQWYGLPALFDPIRIQSHTVTSAGNPIEFKLKNTYTVKGVKSEQTMESTVQIEVGADGKIAKVSDKWDNELPEGAFSQALRKLNAVTVPTLVKVPKTEEEDQKMKAEREKRTQ
;
A
#
# COMPACT_ATOMS: atom_id res chain seq x y z
N MET A 1 -32.74 33.21 23.56
CA MET A 1 -32.03 32.36 22.57
C MET A 1 -30.72 31.95 23.23
N SER A 2 -30.62 30.72 23.70
CA SER A 2 -29.41 30.19 24.36
C SER A 2 -28.50 29.57 23.34
N THR A 3 -27.36 30.19 23.06
CA THR A 3 -26.30 29.61 22.23
C THR A 3 -25.45 28.72 23.11
N GLY A 4 -25.80 27.40 23.12
CA GLY A 4 -25.03 26.41 23.86
C GLY A 4 -23.63 26.27 23.24
N THR A 5 -22.58 26.51 24.02
CA THR A 5 -21.20 26.24 23.66
C THR A 5 -21.02 24.74 23.50
N PRO A 6 -20.39 24.25 22.40
CA PRO A 6 -20.14 22.82 22.23
C PRO A 6 -19.32 22.27 23.41
N SER A 7 -19.68 21.07 23.89
CA SER A 7 -18.94 20.43 24.98
C SER A 7 -17.50 20.14 24.59
N GLU A 8 -16.58 20.10 25.55
CA GLU A 8 -15.17 19.76 25.29
C GLU A 8 -15.01 18.42 24.57
N THR A 9 -15.91 17.46 24.85
CA THR A 9 -15.96 16.17 24.14
C THR A 9 -16.29 16.33 22.67
N ALA A 10 -17.24 17.22 22.30
CA ALA A 10 -17.58 17.50 20.92
C ALA A 10 -16.43 18.24 20.18
N LYS A 11 -15.71 19.13 20.87
CA LYS A 11 -14.51 19.79 20.33
C LYS A 11 -13.36 18.80 20.14
N ALA A 12 -13.14 17.88 21.09
CA ALA A 12 -12.12 16.83 20.98
C ALA A 12 -12.42 15.84 19.85
N GLN A 13 -13.69 15.44 19.68
CA GLN A 13 -14.11 14.60 18.56
C GLN A 13 -13.98 15.31 17.21
N ALA A 14 -14.34 16.60 17.12
CA ALA A 14 -14.19 17.39 15.90
C ALA A 14 -12.71 17.61 15.54
N SER A 15 -11.83 17.80 16.52
CA SER A 15 -10.39 17.94 16.28
C SER A 15 -9.73 16.61 15.92
N ALA A 16 -10.17 15.48 16.47
CA ALA A 16 -9.71 14.15 16.11
C ALA A 16 -10.13 13.77 14.68
N SER A 17 -11.34 14.12 14.25
CA SER A 17 -11.80 13.89 12.87
C SER A 17 -11.12 14.82 11.86
N ALA A 18 -10.76 16.05 12.25
CA ALA A 18 -10.05 16.99 11.37
C ALA A 18 -8.60 16.57 11.07
N ASN A 19 -8.00 15.73 11.92
CA ASN A 19 -6.63 15.21 11.76
C ASN A 19 -6.58 13.76 11.25
N ALA A 20 -7.71 13.13 10.96
CA ALA A 20 -7.73 11.76 10.41
C ALA A 20 -7.11 11.76 9.00
N PRO A 21 -6.32 10.72 8.66
CA PRO A 21 -5.78 10.57 7.32
C PRO A 21 -6.90 10.56 6.26
N SER A 22 -6.74 11.35 5.18
CA SER A 22 -7.63 11.36 4.03
C SER A 22 -6.88 10.98 2.76
N PHE A 23 -7.60 10.72 1.67
CA PHE A 23 -6.98 10.47 0.36
C PHE A 23 -6.05 11.63 -0.04
N GLU A 24 -6.48 12.87 0.20
CA GLU A 24 -5.74 14.09 -0.17
C GLU A 24 -4.50 14.27 0.70
N SER A 25 -4.63 14.08 2.03
CA SER A 25 -3.52 14.31 2.98
C SER A 25 -2.39 13.31 2.77
N ILE A 26 -2.72 12.08 2.40
CA ILE A 26 -1.76 11.01 2.08
C ILE A 26 -1.28 11.11 0.63
N GLY A 27 -2.10 11.65 -0.28
CA GLY A 27 -1.83 11.74 -1.70
C GLY A 27 -2.14 10.45 -2.45
N ILE A 28 -3.21 9.77 -2.02
CA ILE A 28 -3.66 8.50 -2.60
C ILE A 28 -4.24 8.74 -4.01
N LYS A 29 -3.81 7.92 -4.97
CA LYS A 29 -4.28 7.92 -6.36
C LYS A 29 -5.49 7.02 -6.54
N ASN A 30 -5.47 5.82 -5.95
CA ASN A 30 -6.54 4.84 -6.01
C ASN A 30 -7.68 5.19 -5.04
N LYS A 31 -8.59 6.08 -5.47
CA LYS A 31 -9.72 6.59 -4.67
C LYS A 31 -11.02 5.81 -4.91
N ASP A 32 -11.18 5.22 -6.10
CA ASP A 32 -12.37 4.47 -6.49
C ASP A 32 -12.28 3.04 -5.99
N ILE A 33 -12.65 2.83 -4.71
CA ILE A 33 -12.55 1.53 -4.06
C ILE A 33 -13.81 0.70 -4.38
N VAL A 34 -13.64 -0.31 -5.24
CA VAL A 34 -14.71 -1.23 -5.61
C VAL A 34 -15.01 -2.17 -4.45
N GLN A 35 -16.27 -2.25 -4.05
CA GLN A 35 -16.75 -3.07 -2.94
C GLN A 35 -17.78 -4.09 -3.46
N LYS A 36 -17.68 -5.34 -2.96
CA LYS A 36 -18.70 -6.36 -3.21
C LYS A 36 -20.05 -5.92 -2.61
N SER A 37 -21.16 -6.32 -3.21
CA SER A 37 -22.49 -6.08 -2.67
C SER A 37 -22.59 -6.53 -1.20
N GLY A 38 -23.14 -5.66 -0.35
CA GLY A 38 -23.25 -5.88 1.10
C GLY A 38 -21.98 -5.61 1.92
N VAL A 39 -20.87 -5.25 1.29
CA VAL A 39 -19.65 -4.77 1.98
C VAL A 39 -19.67 -3.25 2.01
N SER A 40 -19.40 -2.66 3.16
CA SER A 40 -19.29 -1.19 3.33
C SER A 40 -18.07 -0.84 4.16
N LEU A 41 -17.12 -0.16 3.56
CA LEU A 41 -15.93 0.36 4.23
C LEU A 41 -16.21 1.71 4.88
N SER A 42 -15.66 1.93 6.08
CA SER A 42 -15.53 3.26 6.65
C SER A 42 -14.54 4.11 5.83
N ASP A 43 -14.56 5.43 6.02
CA ASP A 43 -13.65 6.32 5.31
C ASP A 43 -12.19 6.04 5.65
N GLN A 44 -11.89 5.71 6.91
CA GLN A 44 -10.56 5.28 7.31
C GLN A 44 -10.13 3.98 6.59
N GLN A 45 -11.01 2.99 6.51
CA GLN A 45 -10.72 1.74 5.80
C GLN A 45 -10.49 1.98 4.31
N LYS A 46 -11.25 2.88 3.66
CA LYS A 46 -11.01 3.28 2.26
C LYS A 46 -9.62 3.87 2.08
N VAL A 47 -9.18 4.75 2.99
CA VAL A 47 -7.83 5.33 2.96
C VAL A 47 -6.76 4.25 3.07
N LEU A 48 -6.92 3.26 3.98
CA LEU A 48 -5.97 2.16 4.12
C LEU A 48 -5.92 1.30 2.85
N VAL A 49 -7.08 0.91 2.30
CA VAL A 49 -7.16 0.13 1.06
C VAL A 49 -6.55 0.88 -0.12
N GLY A 50 -6.93 2.14 -0.34
CA GLY A 50 -6.38 2.97 -1.42
C GLY A 50 -4.86 3.14 -1.31
N SER A 51 -4.36 3.33 -0.08
CA SER A 51 -2.92 3.40 0.18
C SER A 51 -2.20 2.10 -0.19
N VAL A 52 -2.76 0.95 0.16
CA VAL A 52 -2.17 -0.36 -0.17
C VAL A 52 -2.23 -0.61 -1.67
N LEU A 53 -3.32 -0.23 -2.37
CA LEU A 53 -3.40 -0.30 -3.83
C LEU A 53 -2.32 0.54 -4.50
N ASP A 54 -2.09 1.77 -4.03
CA ASP A 54 -1.01 2.62 -4.56
C ASP A 54 0.38 1.96 -4.40
N LEU A 55 0.63 1.30 -3.26
CA LEU A 55 1.87 0.57 -3.04
C LEU A 55 2.02 -0.59 -4.03
N PHE A 56 0.95 -1.35 -4.29
CA PHE A 56 0.94 -2.43 -5.29
C PHE A 56 1.10 -1.92 -6.74
N GLU A 57 0.77 -0.65 -7.02
CA GLU A 57 1.05 0.00 -8.30
C GLU A 57 2.46 0.61 -8.39
N GLY A 58 3.30 0.41 -7.36
CA GLY A 58 4.65 0.94 -7.34
C GLY A 58 4.72 2.45 -7.08
N ASN A 59 3.74 3.00 -6.36
CA ASN A 59 3.67 4.41 -5.97
C ASN A 59 3.95 4.62 -4.46
N PRO A 60 5.06 4.10 -3.88
CA PRO A 60 5.36 4.29 -2.48
C PRO A 60 5.67 5.76 -2.18
N THR A 61 5.20 6.23 -1.02
CA THR A 61 5.65 7.48 -0.40
C THR A 61 5.77 7.30 1.11
N LEU A 62 6.53 8.17 1.78
CA LEU A 62 6.61 8.18 3.24
C LEU A 62 5.24 8.38 3.88
N LYS A 63 4.34 9.13 3.24
CA LYS A 63 2.98 9.34 3.70
C LYS A 63 2.16 8.04 3.66
N HIS A 64 2.28 7.22 2.61
CA HIS A 64 1.66 5.88 2.57
C HIS A 64 2.19 5.01 3.71
N LEU A 65 3.51 5.01 3.93
CA LEU A 65 4.12 4.21 4.99
C LEU A 65 3.83 4.74 6.40
N SER A 66 3.42 6.00 6.56
CA SER A 66 2.99 6.55 7.86
C SER A 66 1.69 5.93 8.40
N LEU A 67 0.90 5.31 7.51
CA LEU A 67 -0.30 4.54 7.86
C LEU A 67 0.02 3.17 8.45
N TRP A 68 1.28 2.73 8.42
CA TRP A 68 1.74 1.45 8.95
C TRP A 68 2.35 1.61 10.33
N SER A 69 2.14 0.62 11.20
CA SER A 69 2.91 0.51 12.43
C SER A 69 4.39 0.32 12.12
N LYS A 70 5.28 0.82 12.99
CA LYS A 70 6.74 0.63 12.83
C LYS A 70 7.16 -0.85 12.89
N THR A 71 6.35 -1.67 13.56
CA THR A 71 6.56 -3.12 13.71
C THR A 71 5.71 -3.94 12.75
N ALA A 72 5.03 -3.29 11.80
CA ALA A 72 4.16 -3.96 10.84
C ALA A 72 4.93 -4.98 9.98
N THR A 73 4.18 -5.94 9.45
CA THR A 73 4.70 -6.98 8.56
C THR A 73 4.04 -6.91 7.19
N PHE A 74 4.84 -6.94 6.13
CA PHE A 74 4.38 -7.33 4.80
C PHE A 74 4.76 -8.79 4.55
N GLN A 75 3.81 -9.59 4.08
CA GLN A 75 4.03 -11.00 3.78
C GLN A 75 3.36 -11.38 2.46
N ASP A 76 4.09 -12.09 1.61
CA ASP A 76 3.55 -12.79 0.45
C ASP A 76 3.97 -14.27 0.47
N ASN A 77 3.77 -15.01 -0.64
CA ASN A 77 4.10 -16.44 -0.71
C ASN A 77 5.60 -16.74 -0.59
N ILE A 78 6.47 -15.74 -0.77
CA ILE A 78 7.93 -15.91 -0.79
C ILE A 78 8.68 -14.90 0.08
N THR A 79 7.96 -13.93 0.71
CA THR A 79 8.54 -12.81 1.46
C THR A 79 7.92 -12.71 2.84
N ILE A 80 8.74 -12.42 3.84
CA ILE A 80 8.30 -11.91 5.15
C ILE A 80 9.19 -10.70 5.48
N ALA A 81 8.59 -9.50 5.39
CA ALA A 81 9.26 -8.23 5.67
C ALA A 81 8.69 -7.63 6.95
N GLU A 82 9.30 -7.97 8.07
CA GLU A 82 8.90 -7.52 9.41
C GLU A 82 9.69 -6.29 9.83
N GLY A 83 8.96 -5.25 10.25
CA GLY A 83 9.51 -3.96 10.68
C GLY A 83 9.75 -2.98 9.54
N TYR A 84 9.78 -1.69 9.92
CA TYR A 84 9.79 -0.55 8.99
C TYR A 84 10.84 -0.67 7.87
N ASP A 85 12.07 -0.95 8.22
CA ASP A 85 13.18 -0.95 7.25
C ASP A 85 12.97 -2.01 6.15
N LYS A 86 12.42 -3.18 6.53
CA LYS A 86 12.20 -4.27 5.59
C LYS A 86 10.99 -4.03 4.70
N PHE A 87 9.81 -3.69 5.26
CA PHE A 87 8.64 -3.46 4.41
C PHE A 87 8.78 -2.19 3.56
N ALA A 88 9.43 -1.14 4.07
CA ALA A 88 9.71 0.05 3.28
C ALA A 88 10.63 -0.28 2.08
N ALA A 89 11.66 -1.09 2.30
CA ALA A 89 12.54 -1.55 1.21
C ALA A 89 11.79 -2.37 0.16
N GLN A 90 10.81 -3.21 0.54
CA GLN A 90 9.95 -3.92 -0.42
C GLN A 90 9.17 -2.95 -1.31
N TRP A 91 8.47 -2.00 -0.70
CA TRP A 91 7.62 -1.07 -1.43
C TRP A 91 8.42 -0.12 -2.33
N TYR A 92 9.54 0.44 -1.86
CA TYR A 92 10.41 1.27 -2.70
C TYR A 92 11.20 0.46 -3.74
N GLY A 93 11.45 -0.83 -3.48
CA GLY A 93 12.13 -1.73 -4.40
C GLY A 93 11.25 -2.20 -5.56
N LEU A 94 9.94 -2.32 -5.34
CA LEU A 94 9.01 -2.81 -6.35
C LEU A 94 9.10 -2.01 -7.67
N PRO A 95 8.97 -0.67 -7.69
CA PRO A 95 9.09 0.12 -8.91
C PRO A 95 10.53 0.23 -9.45
N ALA A 96 11.51 -0.26 -8.73
CA ALA A 96 12.88 -0.34 -9.27
C ALA A 96 13.03 -1.52 -10.25
N LEU A 97 12.27 -2.60 -10.07
CA LEU A 97 12.34 -3.83 -10.85
C LEU A 97 11.21 -3.95 -11.88
N PHE A 98 10.07 -3.34 -11.61
CA PHE A 98 8.87 -3.42 -12.44
C PHE A 98 8.40 -2.03 -12.85
N ASP A 99 8.08 -1.86 -14.14
CA ASP A 99 7.53 -0.63 -14.69
C ASP A 99 7.06 -0.86 -16.15
N PRO A 100 5.79 -0.62 -16.48
CA PRO A 100 4.72 -0.23 -15.58
C PRO A 100 4.20 -1.38 -14.70
N ILE A 101 3.56 -1.00 -13.60
CA ILE A 101 2.73 -1.87 -12.79
C ILE A 101 1.30 -1.35 -12.91
N ARG A 102 0.31 -2.22 -13.19
CA ARG A 102 -1.07 -1.81 -13.44
C ARG A 102 -2.05 -2.72 -12.75
N ILE A 103 -2.87 -2.15 -11.87
CA ILE A 103 -4.03 -2.84 -11.32
C ILE A 103 -5.08 -2.97 -12.42
N GLN A 104 -5.41 -4.21 -12.77
CA GLN A 104 -6.45 -4.54 -13.75
C GLN A 104 -7.84 -4.51 -13.12
N SER A 105 -7.94 -5.01 -11.88
CA SER A 105 -9.16 -4.97 -11.09
C SER A 105 -8.86 -5.19 -9.62
N HIS A 106 -9.72 -4.66 -8.76
CA HIS A 106 -9.77 -5.01 -7.35
C HIS A 106 -11.22 -5.03 -6.88
N THR A 107 -11.50 -5.81 -5.83
CA THR A 107 -12.84 -5.85 -5.21
C THR A 107 -12.70 -6.20 -3.74
N VAL A 108 -13.14 -5.29 -2.87
CA VAL A 108 -13.17 -5.55 -1.42
C VAL A 108 -14.27 -6.56 -1.11
N THR A 109 -13.90 -7.65 -0.46
CA THR A 109 -14.76 -8.78 -0.11
C THR A 109 -15.15 -8.82 1.36
N SER A 110 -14.37 -8.16 2.23
CA SER A 110 -14.64 -8.03 3.67
C SER A 110 -14.21 -6.67 4.20
N ALA A 111 -15.04 -6.04 5.00
CA ALA A 111 -14.75 -4.82 5.77
C ALA A 111 -14.42 -5.14 7.26
N GLY A 112 -14.14 -6.39 7.57
CA GLY A 112 -13.74 -6.81 8.92
C GLY A 112 -12.30 -6.46 9.27
N ASN A 113 -11.75 -7.15 10.24
CA ASN A 113 -10.32 -7.15 10.53
C ASN A 113 -9.82 -8.60 10.53
N PRO A 114 -9.14 -9.03 9.45
CA PRO A 114 -8.60 -8.20 8.37
C PRO A 114 -9.66 -7.65 7.40
N ILE A 115 -9.36 -6.47 6.81
CA ILE A 115 -10.01 -6.02 5.59
C ILE A 115 -9.47 -6.91 4.47
N GLU A 116 -10.35 -7.43 3.60
CA GLU A 116 -9.93 -8.33 2.53
C GLU A 116 -10.38 -7.84 1.17
N PHE A 117 -9.52 -7.96 0.17
CA PHE A 117 -9.87 -7.69 -1.21
C PHE A 117 -9.15 -8.63 -2.19
N LYS A 118 -9.83 -8.93 -3.29
CA LYS A 118 -9.22 -9.57 -4.46
C LYS A 118 -8.50 -8.53 -5.28
N LEU A 119 -7.31 -8.89 -5.76
CA LEU A 119 -6.48 -8.04 -6.60
C LEU A 119 -6.02 -8.80 -7.84
N LYS A 120 -6.14 -8.14 -8.99
CA LYS A 120 -5.53 -8.59 -10.25
C LYS A 120 -4.58 -7.50 -10.71
N ASN A 121 -3.28 -7.79 -10.74
CA ASN A 121 -2.23 -6.82 -11.02
C ASN A 121 -1.28 -7.34 -12.10
N THR A 122 -0.90 -6.49 -13.05
CA THR A 122 0.07 -6.81 -14.10
C THR A 122 1.36 -6.06 -13.85
N TYR A 123 2.45 -6.79 -13.86
CA TYR A 123 3.82 -6.31 -13.65
C TYR A 123 4.62 -6.47 -14.93
N THR A 124 5.28 -5.42 -15.36
CA THR A 124 6.22 -5.47 -16.50
C THR A 124 7.65 -5.44 -15.97
N VAL A 125 8.43 -6.49 -16.23
CA VAL A 125 9.82 -6.59 -15.78
C VAL A 125 10.68 -5.61 -16.58
N LYS A 126 11.37 -4.71 -15.90
CA LYS A 126 12.28 -3.74 -16.53
C LYS A 126 13.42 -4.44 -17.29
N GLY A 127 13.77 -3.86 -18.43
CA GLY A 127 14.84 -4.35 -19.29
C GLY A 127 14.39 -5.42 -20.27
N VAL A 128 13.70 -6.47 -19.81
CA VAL A 128 13.22 -7.56 -20.67
C VAL A 128 11.80 -7.36 -21.21
N LYS A 129 11.04 -6.41 -20.64
CA LYS A 129 9.66 -6.08 -21.00
C LYS A 129 8.70 -7.29 -20.94
N SER A 130 9.01 -8.28 -20.10
CA SER A 130 8.12 -9.42 -19.85
C SER A 130 7.00 -8.99 -18.93
N GLU A 131 5.76 -9.26 -19.30
CA GLU A 131 4.56 -8.99 -18.50
C GLU A 131 4.09 -10.24 -17.77
N GLN A 132 3.71 -10.08 -16.51
CA GLN A 132 3.10 -11.12 -15.71
C GLN A 132 1.90 -10.55 -14.95
N THR A 133 0.74 -11.19 -15.15
CA THR A 133 -0.46 -10.89 -14.38
C THR A 133 -0.57 -11.87 -13.21
N MET A 134 -0.76 -11.31 -12.01
CA MET A 134 -0.97 -12.05 -10.78
C MET A 134 -2.38 -11.77 -10.25
N GLU A 135 -3.03 -12.83 -9.78
CA GLU A 135 -4.29 -12.75 -9.05
C GLU A 135 -4.02 -13.18 -7.60
N SER A 136 -4.55 -12.41 -6.66
CA SER A 136 -4.29 -12.64 -5.25
C SER A 136 -5.43 -12.18 -4.35
N THR A 137 -5.38 -12.64 -3.11
CA THR A 137 -6.20 -12.16 -2.01
C THR A 137 -5.32 -11.39 -1.06
N VAL A 138 -5.57 -10.08 -0.95
CA VAL A 138 -4.85 -9.20 -0.03
C VAL A 138 -5.67 -9.03 1.25
N GLN A 139 -5.00 -9.17 2.40
CA GLN A 139 -5.58 -8.99 3.72
C GLN A 139 -4.82 -7.89 4.45
N ILE A 140 -5.55 -6.90 5.01
CA ILE A 140 -5.00 -5.81 5.81
C ILE A 140 -5.48 -5.98 7.24
N GLU A 141 -4.57 -6.33 8.15
CA GLU A 141 -4.83 -6.34 9.59
C GLU A 141 -4.55 -4.96 10.17
N VAL A 142 -5.53 -4.40 10.87
CA VAL A 142 -5.46 -3.07 11.49
C VAL A 142 -5.28 -3.22 12.98
N GLY A 143 -4.26 -2.56 13.53
CA GLY A 143 -3.99 -2.54 14.96
C GLY A 143 -4.95 -1.64 15.75
N ALA A 144 -4.86 -1.72 17.08
CA ALA A 144 -5.71 -0.92 17.98
C ALA A 144 -5.45 0.62 17.83
N ASP A 145 -4.30 1.01 17.29
CA ASP A 145 -3.93 2.39 16.98
C ASP A 145 -4.49 2.88 15.65
N GLY A 146 -5.28 2.04 14.94
CA GLY A 146 -5.85 2.36 13.63
C GLY A 146 -4.84 2.27 12.47
N LYS A 147 -3.62 1.83 12.72
CA LYS A 147 -2.58 1.64 11.70
C LYS A 147 -2.56 0.21 11.17
N ILE A 148 -2.00 0.06 9.98
CA ILE A 148 -1.74 -1.25 9.39
C ILE A 148 -0.70 -1.98 10.25
N ALA A 149 -1.09 -3.11 10.82
CA ALA A 149 -0.22 -4.01 11.57
C ALA A 149 0.37 -5.09 10.67
N LYS A 150 -0.40 -5.54 9.66
CA LYS A 150 0.06 -6.54 8.71
C LYS A 150 -0.66 -6.40 7.37
N VAL A 151 0.06 -6.63 6.29
CA VAL A 151 -0.52 -6.90 4.97
C VAL A 151 -0.03 -8.27 4.51
N SER A 152 -0.98 -9.13 4.14
CA SER A 152 -0.70 -10.44 3.56
C SER A 152 -1.23 -10.48 2.14
N ASP A 153 -0.36 -10.84 1.19
CA ASP A 153 -0.69 -11.02 -0.23
C ASP A 153 -0.61 -12.52 -0.58
N LYS A 154 -1.75 -13.17 -0.70
CA LYS A 154 -1.86 -14.60 -0.98
C LYS A 154 -2.17 -14.79 -2.46
N TRP A 155 -1.19 -15.28 -3.21
CA TRP A 155 -1.34 -15.52 -4.64
C TRP A 155 -2.20 -16.75 -4.89
N ASP A 156 -3.11 -16.63 -5.87
CA ASP A 156 -4.01 -17.72 -6.25
C ASP A 156 -3.29 -18.80 -7.06
N ASN A 157 -2.15 -18.46 -7.67
CA ASN A 157 -1.33 -19.37 -8.49
C ASN A 157 0.11 -19.45 -7.96
N GLU A 158 0.80 -20.53 -8.37
CA GLU A 158 2.23 -20.65 -8.13
C GLU A 158 3.01 -19.56 -8.86
N LEU A 159 4.20 -19.24 -8.33
CA LEU A 159 5.09 -18.28 -8.95
C LEU A 159 5.58 -18.83 -10.30
N PRO A 160 5.28 -18.16 -11.44
CA PRO A 160 5.71 -18.63 -12.75
C PRO A 160 7.24 -18.61 -12.85
N GLU A 161 7.81 -19.51 -13.61
CA GLU A 161 9.24 -19.49 -13.93
C GLU A 161 9.59 -18.32 -14.86
N GLY A 162 10.85 -17.86 -14.82
CA GLY A 162 11.38 -16.86 -15.77
C GLY A 162 11.76 -15.53 -15.15
N ALA A 163 11.74 -14.47 -15.97
CA ALA A 163 12.24 -13.15 -15.60
C ALA A 163 11.47 -12.52 -14.43
N PHE A 164 10.16 -12.76 -14.35
CA PHE A 164 9.33 -12.24 -13.27
C PHE A 164 9.72 -12.80 -11.90
N SER A 165 9.85 -14.13 -11.79
CA SER A 165 10.26 -14.78 -10.54
C SER A 165 11.69 -14.40 -10.14
N GLN A 166 12.58 -14.25 -11.13
CA GLN A 166 13.95 -13.78 -10.86
C GLN A 166 13.96 -12.35 -10.32
N ALA A 167 13.10 -11.46 -10.86
CA ALA A 167 12.96 -10.09 -10.36
C ALA A 167 12.40 -10.07 -8.94
N LEU A 168 11.35 -10.87 -8.64
CA LEU A 168 10.82 -10.99 -7.26
C LEU A 168 11.83 -11.56 -6.28
N ARG A 169 12.61 -12.59 -6.68
CA ARG A 169 13.69 -13.12 -5.83
C ARG A 169 14.79 -12.08 -5.57
N LYS A 170 15.10 -11.23 -6.56
CA LYS A 170 15.99 -10.08 -6.35
C LYS A 170 15.38 -9.08 -5.37
N LEU A 171 14.07 -8.79 -5.48
CA LEU A 171 13.38 -7.92 -4.53
C LEU A 171 13.50 -8.47 -3.10
N ASN A 172 13.35 -9.78 -2.91
CA ASN A 172 13.50 -10.44 -1.62
C ASN A 172 14.94 -10.45 -1.09
N ALA A 173 15.92 -10.62 -1.98
CA ALA A 173 17.34 -10.50 -1.63
C ALA A 173 17.73 -9.06 -1.27
N VAL A 174 17.00 -8.08 -1.82
CA VAL A 174 17.15 -6.63 -1.61
C VAL A 174 16.51 -6.16 -0.29
N THR A 175 15.88 -7.04 0.48
CA THR A 175 15.53 -6.74 1.89
C THR A 175 16.76 -6.41 2.74
N VAL A 176 17.94 -6.49 2.14
CA VAL A 176 19.16 -5.87 2.70
C VAL A 176 19.08 -4.37 2.38
N PRO A 177 19.04 -3.48 3.37
CA PRO A 177 18.87 -2.01 3.22
C PRO A 177 19.87 -1.31 2.31
N THR A 178 20.86 -2.00 1.79
CA THR A 178 21.96 -1.45 0.97
C THR A 178 21.64 -1.30 -0.50
N LEU A 179 20.59 -1.92 -1.04
CA LEU A 179 20.30 -1.95 -2.48
C LEU A 179 19.07 -1.14 -2.89
N VAL A 180 18.16 -0.84 -1.98
CA VAL A 180 17.00 0.04 -2.23
C VAL A 180 17.15 1.32 -1.41
N LYS A 181 17.13 2.45 -2.08
CA LYS A 181 17.11 3.74 -1.40
C LYS A 181 15.70 4.00 -0.89
N VAL A 182 15.49 3.88 0.42
CA VAL A 182 14.31 4.40 1.11
C VAL A 182 14.59 5.85 1.47
N PRO A 183 13.75 6.82 1.08
CA PRO A 183 13.97 8.23 1.42
C PRO A 183 13.87 8.44 2.93
N LYS A 184 14.69 9.34 3.46
CA LYS A 184 14.71 9.69 4.88
C LYS A 184 13.93 10.96 5.20
N THR A 185 13.66 11.77 4.18
CA THR A 185 12.95 13.05 4.29
C THR A 185 11.84 13.14 3.24
N GLU A 186 10.83 13.97 3.51
CA GLU A 186 9.76 14.24 2.52
C GLU A 186 10.31 14.85 1.23
N GLU A 187 11.35 15.67 1.30
CA GLU A 187 11.97 16.27 0.12
C GLU A 187 12.61 15.20 -0.78
N GLU A 188 13.36 14.25 -0.21
CA GLU A 188 13.90 13.11 -0.95
C GLU A 188 12.79 12.26 -1.57
N ASP A 189 11.72 12.02 -0.82
CA ASP A 189 10.57 11.24 -1.27
C ASP A 189 9.85 11.90 -2.45
N GLN A 190 9.59 13.21 -2.38
CA GLN A 190 9.00 13.98 -3.47
C GLN A 190 9.87 13.96 -4.73
N LYS A 191 11.19 14.07 -4.58
CA LYS A 191 12.12 13.94 -5.70
C LYS A 191 12.04 12.56 -6.36
N MET A 192 12.06 11.50 -5.55
CA MET A 192 11.93 10.13 -6.05
C MET A 192 10.57 9.89 -6.75
N LYS A 193 9.49 10.45 -6.20
CA LYS A 193 8.16 10.41 -6.80
C LYS A 193 8.15 11.10 -8.17
N ALA A 194 8.67 12.32 -8.25
CA ALA A 194 8.74 13.07 -9.51
C ALA A 194 9.58 12.35 -10.57
N GLU A 195 10.67 11.68 -10.18
CA GLU A 195 11.48 10.87 -11.09
C GLU A 195 10.72 9.64 -11.62
N ARG A 196 9.91 8.98 -10.78
CA ARG A 196 9.04 7.87 -11.21
C ARG A 196 7.99 8.34 -12.21
N GLU A 197 7.30 9.44 -11.92
CA GLU A 197 6.23 9.99 -12.76
C GLU A 197 6.73 10.42 -14.15
N LYS A 198 7.96 10.95 -14.25
CA LYS A 198 8.59 11.28 -15.55
C LYS A 198 8.89 10.06 -16.41
N ARG A 199 9.09 8.88 -15.83
CA ARG A 199 9.39 7.65 -16.57
C ARG A 199 8.13 6.99 -17.14
N THR A 200 6.97 7.33 -16.60
CA THR A 200 5.68 6.72 -16.98
C THR A 200 4.95 7.53 -18.05
N GLN A 201 5.48 8.71 -18.43
CA GLN A 201 5.03 9.53 -19.55
C GLN A 201 5.81 9.20 -20.83
#